data_4bc3f7ca10719a360ca1f7182614465b
#
_entry.id   4bc3f7ca10719a360ca1f7182614465b
#
_cell.length_a   1.000
_cell.length_b   1.000
_cell.length_c   1.000
_cell.angle_alpha   90.00
_cell.angle_beta   90.00
_cell.angle_gamma   90.00
#
_symmetry.space_group_name_H-M   'P 1'
#
loop_
_entity.id
_entity.type
_entity.pdbx_description
1 polymer ?
#
loop_
_entity_poly.entity_id
_entity_poly.type
_entity_poly.pdbx_seq_one_letter_code
_entity_poly.pdbx_strand_id
1 'polypeptide(L)'
;MGGALDGHRRRLRSRVVSAELEPHRRALFGLCYRMLGSSVEAEDAVQDTLLRAWKSQHEFAGRSELRTWLHRIATNVCIDRLRGRARRELPIRMGDAGTIDDELVERPRTHWLEPVPDARAIPDDADPAHAMALRQSLRLAFVAALQHLPPRQRAVLLLKDVLDFSAQEIAETLETSTASVNSALQRARETLAARHPIDTTAQPPTEAQRALVDRYVDAFHRYDVDALVALLREDSTLSMPPYTLWLEGPAAVRGWFLGRGIGCRGSRLVPTEASGSIAFGQYKPAADGGHAAWSLIVLDVDDECVRSMTHFLDVETVFPQLDLPLRLPS
;
A
#
# COMPACT_ATOMS: atom_id res chain seq x y z
N MET A 1 15.93 7.68 49.73
CA MET A 1 15.50 8.78 48.86
C MET A 1 16.05 8.70 47.42
N GLY A 2 16.81 7.66 47.05
CA GLY A 2 17.42 7.54 45.67
C GLY A 2 16.51 7.01 44.56
N GLY A 3 15.50 6.20 44.87
CA GLY A 3 14.70 5.50 43.84
C GLY A 3 13.69 6.37 43.07
N ALA A 4 13.17 7.44 43.67
CA ALA A 4 12.18 8.31 43.05
C ALA A 4 12.81 9.25 42.00
N LEU A 5 14.04 9.68 42.22
CA LEU A 5 14.81 10.53 41.26
C LEU A 5 15.26 9.75 40.04
N ASP A 6 15.59 8.47 40.19
CA ASP A 6 16.02 7.61 39.09
C ASP A 6 14.81 7.23 38.18
N GLY A 7 13.65 6.98 38.78
CA GLY A 7 12.38 6.75 38.07
C GLY A 7 11.91 7.99 37.26
N HIS A 8 12.13 9.19 37.80
CA HIS A 8 11.76 10.44 37.13
C HIS A 8 12.72 10.75 35.95
N ARG A 9 14.02 10.54 36.15
CA ARG A 9 15.04 10.68 35.09
C ARG A 9 14.83 9.64 33.97
N ARG A 10 14.47 8.40 34.27
CA ARG A 10 14.12 7.37 33.28
C ARG A 10 12.87 7.75 32.47
N ARG A 11 11.81 8.26 33.12
CA ARG A 11 10.59 8.72 32.43
C ARG A 11 10.85 9.95 31.56
N LEU A 12 11.66 10.89 31.99
CA LEU A 12 12.05 12.07 31.19
C LEU A 12 12.90 11.65 29.97
N ARG A 13 13.90 10.78 30.16
CA ARG A 13 14.69 10.23 29.04
C ARG A 13 13.80 9.43 28.07
N SER A 14 12.88 8.63 28.55
CA SER A 14 11.91 7.88 27.72
C SER A 14 11.03 8.81 26.87
N ARG A 15 10.56 9.94 27.42
CA ARG A 15 9.78 10.93 26.68
C ARG A 15 10.60 11.68 25.65
N VAL A 16 11.83 12.06 25.94
CA VAL A 16 12.73 12.76 25.02
C VAL A 16 13.07 11.86 23.82
N VAL A 17 13.45 10.61 24.06
CA VAL A 17 13.78 9.65 22.99
C VAL A 17 12.54 9.31 22.14
N SER A 18 11.35 9.20 22.76
CA SER A 18 10.12 9.01 22.00
C SER A 18 9.84 10.19 21.06
N ALA A 19 10.12 11.43 21.49
CA ALA A 19 9.96 12.63 20.66
C ALA A 19 10.97 12.68 19.52
N GLU A 20 12.18 12.17 19.70
CA GLU A 20 13.23 12.12 18.65
C GLU A 20 12.96 11.03 17.61
N LEU A 21 12.27 9.94 17.97
CA LEU A 21 11.98 8.83 17.06
C LEU A 21 10.68 9.04 16.26
N GLU A 22 9.72 9.77 16.80
CA GLU A 22 8.40 9.98 16.19
C GLU A 22 8.46 10.62 14.79
N PRO A 23 9.33 11.59 14.48
CA PRO A 23 9.46 12.14 13.14
C PRO A 23 9.81 11.09 12.07
N HIS A 24 10.44 9.98 12.46
CA HIS A 24 10.82 8.91 11.52
C HIS A 24 9.71 7.89 11.28
N ARG A 25 8.61 7.92 12.03
CA ARG A 25 7.55 6.91 11.97
C ARG A 25 7.00 6.70 10.57
N ARG A 26 6.68 7.76 9.82
CA ARG A 26 6.12 7.67 8.47
C ARG A 26 7.09 7.03 7.47
N ALA A 27 8.36 7.43 7.52
CA ALA A 27 9.39 6.84 6.66
C ALA A 27 9.57 5.34 6.94
N LEU A 28 9.60 4.96 8.23
CA LEU A 28 9.67 3.56 8.65
C LEU A 28 8.42 2.78 8.24
N PHE A 29 7.23 3.36 8.42
CA PHE A 29 5.98 2.75 8.01
C PHE A 29 5.95 2.51 6.50
N GLY A 30 6.38 3.49 5.69
CA GLY A 30 6.48 3.34 4.24
C GLY A 30 7.42 2.21 3.81
N LEU A 31 8.58 2.05 4.47
CA LEU A 31 9.47 0.91 4.25
C LEU A 31 8.81 -0.41 4.64
N CYS A 32 8.26 -0.49 5.86
CA CYS A 32 7.62 -1.71 6.37
C CYS A 32 6.45 -2.15 5.49
N TYR A 33 5.61 -1.22 5.03
CA TYR A 33 4.51 -1.53 4.13
C TYR A 33 4.99 -2.13 2.80
N ARG A 34 5.98 -1.52 2.14
CA ARG A 34 6.54 -2.05 0.89
C ARG A 34 7.19 -3.42 1.07
N MET A 35 7.78 -3.65 2.23
CA MET A 35 8.34 -4.97 2.60
C MET A 35 7.25 -6.01 2.81
N LEU A 36 6.20 -5.68 3.56
CA LEU A 36 5.23 -6.66 4.10
C LEU A 36 3.93 -6.77 3.29
N GLY A 37 3.55 -5.71 2.54
CA GLY A 37 2.32 -5.66 1.76
C GLY A 37 1.03 -5.58 2.59
N SER A 38 1.14 -5.21 3.87
CA SER A 38 0.02 -5.06 4.79
C SER A 38 0.21 -3.82 5.65
N SER A 39 -0.81 -2.97 5.71
CA SER A 39 -0.81 -1.76 6.53
C SER A 39 -0.79 -2.07 8.02
N VAL A 40 -1.50 -3.12 8.43
CA VAL A 40 -1.54 -3.57 9.84
C VAL A 40 -0.19 -4.16 10.25
N GLU A 41 0.38 -5.07 9.47
CA GLU A 41 1.68 -5.64 9.79
C GLU A 41 2.82 -4.60 9.72
N ALA A 42 2.68 -3.60 8.85
CA ALA A 42 3.63 -2.48 8.80
C ALA A 42 3.62 -1.67 10.09
N GLU A 43 2.43 -1.36 10.63
CA GLU A 43 2.31 -0.66 11.92
C GLU A 43 2.94 -1.46 13.06
N ASP A 44 2.66 -2.76 13.12
CA ASP A 44 3.28 -3.66 14.10
C ASP A 44 4.81 -3.70 13.97
N ALA A 45 5.32 -3.72 12.73
CA ALA A 45 6.76 -3.71 12.47
C ALA A 45 7.42 -2.38 12.89
N VAL A 46 6.73 -1.26 12.69
CA VAL A 46 7.18 0.06 13.18
C VAL A 46 7.23 0.08 14.70
N GLN A 47 6.18 -0.40 15.38
CA GLN A 47 6.17 -0.50 16.85
C GLN A 47 7.35 -1.34 17.36
N ASP A 48 7.57 -2.52 16.79
CA ASP A 48 8.72 -3.37 17.13
C ASP A 48 10.06 -2.66 16.88
N THR A 49 10.17 -1.92 15.78
CA THR A 49 11.36 -1.14 15.43
C THR A 49 11.64 -0.08 16.48
N LEU A 50 10.66 0.72 16.83
CA LEU A 50 10.79 1.79 17.81
C LEU A 50 11.09 1.23 19.21
N LEU A 51 10.50 0.09 19.58
CA LEU A 51 10.82 -0.60 20.84
C LEU A 51 12.27 -1.12 20.87
N ARG A 52 12.74 -1.72 19.77
CA ARG A 52 14.14 -2.16 19.65
C ARG A 52 15.10 -0.97 19.68
N ALA A 53 14.80 0.08 18.94
CA ALA A 53 15.57 1.31 18.96
C ALA A 53 15.67 1.93 20.36
N TRP A 54 14.57 2.00 21.07
CA TRP A 54 14.55 2.49 22.45
C TRP A 54 15.41 1.63 23.40
N LYS A 55 15.37 0.30 23.25
CA LYS A 55 16.18 -0.61 24.10
C LYS A 55 17.67 -0.50 23.80
N SER A 56 18.06 -0.32 22.55
CA SER A 56 19.46 -0.29 22.09
C SER A 56 20.00 1.13 21.85
N GLN A 57 19.30 2.18 22.30
CA GLN A 57 19.73 3.57 22.15
C GLN A 57 21.14 3.86 22.71
N HIS A 58 21.55 3.12 23.76
CA HIS A 58 22.88 3.23 24.35
C HIS A 58 23.99 2.66 23.45
N GLU A 59 23.65 1.82 22.47
CA GLU A 59 24.55 1.27 21.47
C GLU A 59 24.68 2.22 20.26
N PHE A 60 23.76 3.20 20.14
CA PHE A 60 23.82 4.21 19.10
C PHE A 60 24.98 5.17 19.38
N ALA A 61 26.14 4.83 18.83
CA ALA A 61 27.40 5.57 19.04
C ALA A 61 27.56 6.81 18.13
N GLY A 62 26.51 7.23 17.43
CA GLY A 62 26.57 8.37 16.49
C GLY A 62 27.47 8.12 15.26
N ARG A 63 27.80 6.87 14.96
CA ARG A 63 28.65 6.50 13.80
C ARG A 63 27.89 6.52 12.46
N SER A 64 26.56 6.56 12.50
CA SER A 64 25.66 6.72 11.37
C SER A 64 24.58 7.73 11.71
N GLU A 65 23.87 8.26 10.72
CA GLU A 65 22.70 9.07 10.98
C GLU A 65 21.60 8.24 11.66
N LEU A 66 20.78 8.88 12.51
CA LEU A 66 19.67 8.24 13.22
C LEU A 66 18.72 7.56 12.24
N ARG A 67 18.45 8.21 11.09
CA ARG A 67 17.64 7.65 10.00
C ARG A 67 18.18 6.30 9.53
N THR A 68 19.47 6.20 9.21
CA THR A 68 20.11 4.97 8.72
C THR A 68 20.02 3.85 9.77
N TRP A 69 20.27 4.17 11.02
CA TRP A 69 20.18 3.20 12.11
C TRP A 69 18.77 2.66 12.33
N LEU A 70 17.74 3.53 12.28
CA LEU A 70 16.34 3.12 12.40
C LEU A 70 15.90 2.24 11.22
N HIS A 71 16.30 2.60 9.99
CA HIS A 71 16.00 1.79 8.80
C HIS A 71 16.68 0.42 8.84
N ARG A 72 17.89 0.32 9.42
CA ARG A 72 18.55 -0.97 9.68
C ARG A 72 17.69 -1.87 10.59
N ILE A 73 17.21 -1.32 11.70
CA ILE A 73 16.34 -2.08 12.63
C ILE A 73 15.05 -2.51 11.94
N ALA A 74 14.36 -1.59 11.24
CA ALA A 74 13.11 -1.86 10.55
C ALA A 74 13.26 -2.92 9.45
N THR A 75 14.34 -2.84 8.67
CA THR A 75 14.65 -3.80 7.62
C THR A 75 14.81 -5.21 8.19
N ASN A 76 15.55 -5.36 9.27
CA ASN A 76 15.76 -6.65 9.93
C ASN A 76 14.45 -7.18 10.53
N VAL A 77 13.62 -6.33 11.17
CA VAL A 77 12.29 -6.70 11.66
C VAL A 77 11.44 -7.25 10.51
N CYS A 78 11.40 -6.56 9.36
CA CYS A 78 10.62 -7.01 8.20
C CYS A 78 11.15 -8.32 7.61
N ILE A 79 12.47 -8.48 7.47
CA ILE A 79 13.09 -9.73 6.97
C ILE A 79 12.73 -10.90 7.88
N ASP A 80 12.81 -10.71 9.21
CA ASP A 80 12.45 -11.74 10.19
C ASP A 80 10.97 -12.15 10.08
N ARG A 81 10.08 -11.17 9.92
CA ARG A 81 8.63 -11.40 9.77
C ARG A 81 8.27 -12.13 8.47
N LEU A 82 9.07 -11.98 7.42
CA LEU A 82 8.86 -12.64 6.12
C LEU A 82 9.37 -14.09 6.07
N ARG A 83 10.13 -14.54 7.04
CA ARG A 83 10.63 -15.92 7.07
C ARG A 83 9.47 -16.92 7.21
N GLY A 84 9.39 -17.85 6.26
CA GLY A 84 8.39 -18.92 6.28
C GLY A 84 6.94 -18.48 5.98
N ARG A 85 6.73 -17.24 5.51
CA ARG A 85 5.40 -16.73 5.15
C ARG A 85 5.09 -16.91 3.68
N ALA A 86 3.81 -17.16 3.38
CA ALA A 86 3.27 -17.04 2.03
C ALA A 86 3.32 -15.58 1.56
N ARG A 87 3.45 -15.40 0.25
CA ARG A 87 3.38 -14.07 -0.37
C ARG A 87 1.98 -13.50 -0.28
N ARG A 88 1.87 -12.18 -0.16
CA ARG A 88 0.62 -11.47 -0.36
C ARG A 88 0.44 -11.16 -1.84
N GLU A 89 -0.76 -11.32 -2.34
CA GLU A 89 -1.04 -11.18 -3.77
C GLU A 89 -2.32 -10.36 -4.01
N LEU A 90 -2.53 -9.96 -5.25
CA LEU A 90 -3.81 -9.47 -5.74
C LEU A 90 -4.52 -10.61 -6.51
N PRO A 91 -5.86 -10.66 -6.57
CA PRO A 91 -6.59 -11.71 -7.28
C PRO A 91 -6.09 -11.94 -8.72
N ILE A 92 -5.84 -10.87 -9.46
CA ILE A 92 -5.30 -10.89 -10.85
C ILE A 92 -3.97 -11.66 -11.02
N ARG A 93 -3.32 -12.03 -9.93
CA ARG A 93 -2.07 -12.79 -9.93
C ARG A 93 -2.23 -14.26 -9.54
N MET A 94 -3.43 -14.68 -9.16
CA MET A 94 -3.69 -16.00 -8.59
C MET A 94 -4.16 -17.04 -9.61
N GLY A 95 -4.42 -16.65 -10.85
CA GLY A 95 -4.91 -17.52 -11.91
C GLY A 95 -5.44 -16.74 -13.10
N ASP A 96 -6.09 -17.42 -14.02
CA ASP A 96 -6.74 -16.81 -15.16
C ASP A 96 -7.97 -15.99 -14.76
N ALA A 97 -8.41 -15.07 -15.64
CA ALA A 97 -9.64 -14.32 -15.43
C ALA A 97 -10.83 -15.28 -15.34
N GLY A 98 -11.68 -15.02 -14.34
CA GLY A 98 -12.90 -15.79 -14.16
C GLY A 98 -14.07 -15.23 -14.96
N THR A 99 -15.22 -15.85 -14.76
CA THR A 99 -16.50 -15.44 -15.31
C THR A 99 -17.44 -14.94 -14.23
N ILE A 100 -18.50 -14.23 -14.60
CA ILE A 100 -19.50 -13.70 -13.66
C ILE A 100 -20.26 -14.81 -12.91
N ASP A 101 -20.24 -16.04 -13.42
CA ASP A 101 -20.93 -17.21 -12.85
C ASP A 101 -20.04 -18.02 -11.90
N ASP A 102 -18.74 -17.77 -11.87
CA ASP A 102 -17.80 -18.48 -11.01
C ASP A 102 -18.10 -18.26 -9.52
N GLU A 103 -17.76 -19.26 -8.71
CA GLU A 103 -17.92 -19.19 -7.26
C GLU A 103 -17.02 -18.10 -6.64
N LEU A 104 -17.56 -17.37 -5.66
CA LEU A 104 -16.81 -16.40 -4.87
C LEU A 104 -16.06 -17.12 -3.76
N VAL A 105 -14.83 -17.53 -4.05
CA VAL A 105 -13.95 -18.20 -3.08
C VAL A 105 -13.17 -17.17 -2.29
N GLU A 106 -13.38 -17.15 -0.97
CA GLU A 106 -12.63 -16.28 -0.07
C GLU A 106 -11.28 -16.87 0.34
N ARG A 107 -10.29 -16.01 0.52
CA ARG A 107 -9.02 -16.35 1.15
C ARG A 107 -8.79 -15.49 2.39
N PRO A 108 -8.08 -16.02 3.40
CA PRO A 108 -7.75 -15.25 4.59
C PRO A 108 -7.03 -13.95 4.25
N ARG A 109 -7.24 -12.92 5.05
CA ARG A 109 -6.63 -11.59 4.91
C ARG A 109 -5.11 -11.65 4.72
N THR A 110 -4.45 -12.62 5.33
CA THR A 110 -2.98 -12.84 5.22
C THR A 110 -2.50 -13.17 3.81
N HIS A 111 -3.40 -13.53 2.89
CA HIS A 111 -3.09 -13.79 1.48
C HIS A 111 -3.09 -12.51 0.64
N TRP A 112 -3.79 -11.46 1.09
CA TRP A 112 -4.04 -10.30 0.26
C TRP A 112 -3.06 -9.18 0.53
N LEU A 113 -2.67 -8.52 -0.55
CA LEU A 113 -2.09 -7.19 -0.49
C LEU A 113 -3.16 -6.24 0.07
N GLU A 114 -2.79 -5.42 1.03
CA GLU A 114 -3.70 -4.44 1.61
C GLU A 114 -3.43 -3.04 1.05
N PRO A 115 -4.45 -2.19 0.91
CA PRO A 115 -4.24 -0.79 0.57
C PRO A 115 -3.61 -0.04 1.75
N VAL A 116 -2.98 1.10 1.46
CA VAL A 116 -2.34 1.95 2.46
C VAL A 116 -2.72 3.41 2.25
N PRO A 117 -3.02 4.18 3.31
CA PRO A 117 -3.16 5.62 3.21
C PRO A 117 -1.83 6.28 2.84
N ASP A 118 -1.81 7.11 1.80
CA ASP A 118 -0.60 7.77 1.33
C ASP A 118 0.02 8.65 2.43
N ALA A 119 -0.82 9.38 3.17
CA ALA A 119 -0.41 10.24 4.27
C ALA A 119 0.33 9.52 5.41
N ARG A 120 0.15 8.20 5.57
CA ARG A 120 0.86 7.41 6.59
C ARG A 120 2.23 6.92 6.13
N ALA A 121 2.45 6.81 4.81
CA ALA A 121 3.63 6.18 4.20
C ALA A 121 4.60 7.17 3.55
N ILE A 122 4.22 8.46 3.45
CA ILE A 122 5.01 9.53 2.86
C ILE A 122 5.32 10.56 3.97
N PRO A 123 6.59 10.85 4.27
CA PRO A 123 6.97 11.88 5.23
C PRO A 123 6.47 13.27 4.81
N ASP A 124 6.05 14.09 5.77
CA ASP A 124 5.56 15.46 5.51
C ASP A 124 6.64 16.41 5.01
N ASP A 125 7.90 16.13 5.38
CA ASP A 125 9.08 16.92 5.04
C ASP A 125 9.79 16.45 3.75
N ALA A 126 9.23 15.46 3.05
CA ALA A 126 9.76 15.04 1.77
C ALA A 126 9.63 16.15 0.73
N ASP A 127 10.70 16.42 -0.02
CA ASP A 127 10.62 17.34 -1.14
C ASP A 127 9.64 16.81 -2.20
N PRO A 128 9.03 17.67 -3.03
CA PRO A 128 7.96 17.28 -3.94
C PRO A 128 8.33 16.15 -4.91
N ALA A 129 9.56 16.13 -5.42
CA ALA A 129 10.00 15.09 -6.36
C ALA A 129 10.18 13.75 -5.64
N HIS A 130 10.78 13.76 -4.44
CA HIS A 130 10.91 12.57 -3.60
C HIS A 130 9.55 12.06 -3.11
N ALA A 131 8.66 12.94 -2.66
CA ALA A 131 7.30 12.58 -2.27
C ALA A 131 6.54 11.89 -3.41
N MET A 132 6.70 12.37 -4.65
CA MET A 132 6.10 11.75 -5.84
C MET A 132 6.68 10.36 -6.10
N ALA A 133 7.99 10.18 -6.04
CA ALA A 133 8.63 8.86 -6.18
C ALA A 133 8.18 7.88 -5.08
N LEU A 134 8.07 8.36 -3.84
CA LEU A 134 7.52 7.58 -2.73
C LEU A 134 6.07 7.17 -2.99
N ARG A 135 5.22 8.10 -3.47
CA ARG A 135 3.81 7.83 -3.82
C ARG A 135 3.70 6.73 -4.88
N GLN A 136 4.46 6.80 -5.95
CA GLN A 136 4.46 5.75 -6.99
C GLN A 136 4.89 4.40 -6.47
N SER A 137 5.85 4.37 -5.55
CA SER A 137 6.30 3.12 -4.94
C SER A 137 5.28 2.50 -3.96
N LEU A 138 4.15 3.17 -3.68
CA LEU A 138 3.01 2.63 -2.94
C LEU A 138 1.97 1.97 -3.85
N ARG A 139 2.03 2.17 -5.18
CA ARG A 139 1.03 1.59 -6.10
C ARG A 139 0.94 0.08 -5.92
N LEU A 140 -0.29 -0.41 -5.89
CA LEU A 140 -0.57 -1.83 -5.63
C LEU A 140 0.20 -2.74 -6.58
N ALA A 141 0.29 -2.37 -7.87
CA ALA A 141 1.03 -3.14 -8.87
C ALA A 141 2.52 -3.27 -8.53
N PHE A 142 3.16 -2.17 -8.06
CA PHE A 142 4.56 -2.19 -7.65
C PHE A 142 4.76 -3.01 -6.38
N VAL A 143 3.93 -2.80 -5.34
CA VAL A 143 4.03 -3.55 -4.08
C VAL A 143 3.75 -5.04 -4.32
N ALA A 144 2.79 -5.39 -5.20
CA ALA A 144 2.56 -6.77 -5.62
C ALA A 144 3.79 -7.39 -6.30
N ALA A 145 4.45 -6.64 -7.19
CA ALA A 145 5.68 -7.10 -7.84
C ALA A 145 6.81 -7.33 -6.84
N LEU A 146 6.95 -6.45 -5.85
CA LEU A 146 7.93 -6.61 -4.76
C LEU A 146 7.73 -7.91 -3.98
N GLN A 147 6.47 -8.40 -3.82
CA GLN A 147 6.22 -9.65 -3.08
C GLN A 147 6.86 -10.88 -3.74
N HIS A 148 7.22 -10.81 -5.02
CA HIS A 148 7.93 -11.89 -5.72
C HIS A 148 9.44 -11.91 -5.46
N LEU A 149 9.99 -10.85 -4.88
CA LEU A 149 11.41 -10.81 -4.53
C LEU A 149 11.70 -11.55 -3.22
N PRO A 150 12.80 -12.31 -3.13
CA PRO A 150 13.30 -12.77 -1.84
C PRO A 150 13.46 -11.59 -0.87
N PRO A 151 13.19 -11.77 0.45
CA PRO A 151 13.17 -10.67 1.41
C PRO A 151 14.42 -9.78 1.40
N ARG A 152 15.61 -10.34 1.28
CA ARG A 152 16.86 -9.56 1.21
C ARG A 152 17.00 -8.77 -0.11
N GLN A 153 16.58 -9.35 -1.25
CA GLN A 153 16.61 -8.62 -2.53
C GLN A 153 15.60 -7.48 -2.54
N ARG A 154 14.41 -7.70 -1.97
CA ARG A 154 13.39 -6.67 -1.78
C ARG A 154 13.94 -5.52 -0.93
N ALA A 155 14.57 -5.83 0.21
CA ALA A 155 15.19 -4.84 1.08
C ALA A 155 16.26 -4.01 0.36
N VAL A 156 17.18 -4.67 -0.37
CA VAL A 156 18.24 -3.98 -1.14
C VAL A 156 17.63 -3.03 -2.16
N LEU A 157 16.61 -3.46 -2.91
CA LEU A 157 15.97 -2.64 -3.91
C LEU A 157 15.27 -1.44 -3.28
N LEU A 158 14.51 -1.63 -2.21
CA LEU A 158 13.81 -0.55 -1.52
C LEU A 158 14.77 0.47 -0.90
N LEU A 159 15.82 0.01 -0.23
CA LEU A 159 16.81 0.90 0.35
C LEU A 159 17.54 1.70 -0.74
N LYS A 160 17.87 1.07 -1.90
CA LYS A 160 18.60 1.74 -2.99
C LYS A 160 17.71 2.63 -3.84
N ASP A 161 16.62 2.08 -4.40
CA ASP A 161 15.87 2.73 -5.49
C ASP A 161 14.70 3.58 -4.97
N VAL A 162 14.26 3.38 -3.72
CA VAL A 162 13.15 4.14 -3.12
C VAL A 162 13.62 5.11 -2.04
N LEU A 163 14.60 4.70 -1.23
CA LEU A 163 15.08 5.48 -0.08
C LEU A 163 16.46 6.13 -0.27
N ASP A 164 17.09 5.88 -1.43
CA ASP A 164 18.35 6.45 -1.89
C ASP A 164 19.57 6.23 -0.95
N PHE A 165 19.61 5.05 -0.31
CA PHE A 165 20.77 4.64 0.47
C PHE A 165 21.96 4.32 -0.44
N SER A 166 23.17 4.61 0.00
CA SER A 166 24.38 4.16 -0.68
C SER A 166 24.57 2.65 -0.57
N ALA A 167 25.31 2.04 -1.50
CA ALA A 167 25.60 0.61 -1.43
C ALA A 167 26.38 0.23 -0.15
N GLN A 168 27.16 1.16 0.40
CA GLN A 168 27.88 0.99 1.65
C GLN A 168 26.92 0.91 2.85
N GLU A 169 25.97 1.84 2.98
CA GLU A 169 24.97 1.84 4.05
C GLU A 169 24.08 0.61 4.00
N ILE A 170 23.73 0.15 2.78
CA ILE A 170 22.95 -1.08 2.60
C ILE A 170 23.76 -2.31 3.02
N ALA A 171 25.06 -2.35 2.68
CA ALA A 171 25.95 -3.43 3.08
C ALA A 171 26.09 -3.52 4.61
N GLU A 172 26.23 -2.38 5.28
CA GLU A 172 26.25 -2.28 6.74
C GLU A 172 24.90 -2.69 7.36
N THR A 173 23.78 -2.25 6.75
CA THR A 173 22.40 -2.59 7.19
C THR A 173 22.14 -4.10 7.15
N LEU A 174 22.59 -4.78 6.10
CA LEU A 174 22.32 -6.20 5.87
C LEU A 174 23.48 -7.12 6.28
N GLU A 175 24.53 -6.56 6.90
CA GLU A 175 25.73 -7.28 7.33
C GLU A 175 26.33 -8.12 6.19
N THR A 176 26.61 -7.44 5.06
CA THR A 176 27.12 -8.06 3.84
C THR A 176 28.14 -7.17 3.14
N SER A 177 28.62 -7.55 1.96
CA SER A 177 29.52 -6.73 1.14
C SER A 177 28.78 -5.88 0.11
N THR A 178 29.37 -4.77 -0.32
CA THR A 178 28.85 -3.93 -1.42
C THR A 178 28.73 -4.70 -2.73
N ALA A 179 29.62 -5.67 -2.99
CA ALA A 179 29.53 -6.57 -4.14
C ALA A 179 28.26 -7.44 -4.06
N SER A 180 27.91 -7.97 -2.88
CA SER A 180 26.69 -8.74 -2.66
C SER A 180 25.44 -7.87 -2.81
N VAL A 181 25.48 -6.61 -2.35
CA VAL A 181 24.40 -5.61 -2.54
C VAL A 181 24.15 -5.39 -4.02
N ASN A 182 25.20 -5.09 -4.81
CA ASN A 182 25.07 -4.84 -6.25
C ASN A 182 24.52 -6.05 -7.00
N SER A 183 24.98 -7.27 -6.66
CA SER A 183 24.46 -8.50 -7.26
C SER A 183 23.00 -8.77 -6.88
N ALA A 184 22.60 -8.47 -5.64
CA ALA A 184 21.20 -8.60 -5.20
C ALA A 184 20.30 -7.58 -5.89
N LEU A 185 20.76 -6.34 -6.06
CA LEU A 185 20.06 -5.27 -6.75
C LEU A 185 19.81 -5.61 -8.22
N GLN A 186 20.85 -6.09 -8.91
CA GLN A 186 20.73 -6.53 -10.31
C GLN A 186 19.63 -7.59 -10.44
N ARG A 187 19.69 -8.68 -9.65
CA ARG A 187 18.68 -9.75 -9.69
C ARG A 187 17.28 -9.24 -9.35
N ALA A 188 17.16 -8.32 -8.39
CA ALA A 188 15.87 -7.73 -8.03
C ALA A 188 15.26 -6.96 -9.21
N ARG A 189 16.06 -6.12 -9.87
CA ARG A 189 15.62 -5.34 -11.04
C ARG A 189 15.25 -6.24 -12.23
N GLU A 190 16.04 -7.27 -12.52
CA GLU A 190 15.73 -8.25 -13.56
C GLU A 190 14.40 -8.97 -13.29
N THR A 191 14.17 -9.38 -12.03
CA THR A 191 12.90 -10.03 -11.63
C THR A 191 11.71 -9.09 -11.78
N LEU A 192 11.86 -7.81 -11.41
CA LEU A 192 10.79 -6.82 -11.58
C LEU A 192 10.51 -6.53 -13.05
N ALA A 193 11.55 -6.30 -13.85
CA ALA A 193 11.41 -6.01 -15.29
C ALA A 193 10.70 -7.14 -16.05
N ALA A 194 10.97 -8.39 -15.69
CA ALA A 194 10.33 -9.55 -16.31
C ALA A 194 8.83 -9.69 -15.95
N ARG A 195 8.38 -9.07 -14.84
CA ARG A 195 7.01 -9.22 -14.32
C ARG A 195 6.14 -7.98 -14.46
N HIS A 196 6.76 -6.81 -14.58
CA HIS A 196 6.09 -5.52 -14.77
C HIS A 196 7.01 -4.58 -15.54
N PRO A 197 6.58 -4.04 -16.68
CA PRO A 197 7.06 -2.77 -17.13
C PRO A 197 6.59 -1.74 -16.07
N ILE A 198 7.49 -1.36 -15.18
CA ILE A 198 7.23 -0.31 -14.21
C ILE A 198 7.21 0.99 -15.01
N ASP A 199 6.03 1.53 -15.22
CA ASP A 199 5.90 2.91 -15.68
C ASP A 199 6.34 3.79 -14.49
N THR A 200 7.62 4.14 -14.49
CA THR A 200 8.29 4.87 -13.38
C THR A 200 8.20 6.38 -13.52
N THR A 201 7.47 6.88 -14.51
CA THR A 201 7.27 8.32 -14.66
C THR A 201 6.36 8.87 -13.57
N ALA A 202 7.02 9.34 -12.49
CA ALA A 202 6.37 10.05 -11.40
C ALA A 202 5.79 11.36 -11.90
N GLN A 203 4.49 11.40 -12.14
CA GLN A 203 3.78 12.65 -12.48
C GLN A 203 2.49 12.77 -11.64
N PRO A 204 2.14 14.00 -11.22
CA PRO A 204 0.82 14.24 -10.65
C PRO A 204 -0.26 13.82 -11.67
N PRO A 205 -1.47 13.46 -11.20
CA PRO A 205 -2.56 13.17 -12.13
C PRO A 205 -2.74 14.31 -13.13
N THR A 206 -2.74 13.96 -14.42
CA THR A 206 -2.93 14.93 -15.49
C THR A 206 -4.36 15.49 -15.48
N GLU A 207 -4.61 16.57 -16.21
CA GLU A 207 -5.97 17.08 -16.37
C GLU A 207 -6.87 16.04 -17.06
N ALA A 208 -6.34 15.30 -18.03
CA ALA A 208 -7.04 14.21 -18.70
C ALA A 208 -7.45 13.10 -17.73
N GLN A 209 -6.55 12.68 -16.84
CA GLN A 209 -6.86 11.69 -15.81
C GLN A 209 -7.93 12.17 -14.82
N ARG A 210 -7.88 13.45 -14.40
CA ARG A 210 -8.92 14.02 -13.53
C ARG A 210 -10.29 14.03 -14.23
N ALA A 211 -10.33 14.48 -15.48
CA ALA A 211 -11.56 14.49 -16.29
C ALA A 211 -12.11 13.07 -16.55
N LEU A 212 -11.23 12.08 -16.71
CA LEU A 212 -11.62 10.67 -16.82
C LEU A 212 -12.26 10.19 -15.51
N VAL A 213 -11.65 10.49 -14.37
CA VAL A 213 -12.15 10.12 -13.04
C VAL A 213 -13.48 10.79 -12.73
N ASP A 214 -13.66 12.05 -13.09
CA ASP A 214 -14.96 12.75 -12.93
C ASP A 214 -16.07 12.06 -13.73
N ARG A 215 -15.78 11.65 -14.98
CA ARG A 215 -16.73 10.85 -15.80
C ARG A 215 -17.03 9.49 -15.18
N TYR A 216 -16.01 8.83 -14.60
CA TYR A 216 -16.20 7.56 -13.91
C TYR A 216 -17.13 7.71 -12.71
N VAL A 217 -16.89 8.71 -11.85
CA VAL A 217 -17.73 9.00 -10.67
C VAL A 217 -19.17 9.32 -11.07
N ASP A 218 -19.35 10.14 -12.10
CA ASP A 218 -20.69 10.53 -12.62
C ASP A 218 -21.43 9.30 -13.18
N ALA A 219 -20.80 8.50 -14.02
CA ALA A 219 -21.38 7.26 -14.55
C ALA A 219 -21.73 6.26 -13.42
N PHE A 220 -20.85 6.13 -12.41
CA PHE A 220 -21.07 5.27 -11.26
C PHE A 220 -22.27 5.73 -10.41
N HIS A 221 -22.36 7.03 -10.10
CA HIS A 221 -23.46 7.59 -9.31
C HIS A 221 -24.82 7.43 -10.01
N ARG A 222 -24.87 7.63 -11.33
CA ARG A 222 -26.10 7.41 -12.12
C ARG A 222 -26.39 5.93 -12.37
N TYR A 223 -25.43 5.05 -12.04
CA TYR A 223 -25.43 3.64 -12.40
C TYR A 223 -25.61 3.41 -13.90
N ASP A 224 -25.01 4.28 -14.70
CA ASP A 224 -24.96 4.18 -16.14
C ASP A 224 -23.80 3.23 -16.51
N VAL A 225 -24.13 1.93 -16.52
CA VAL A 225 -23.14 0.87 -16.71
C VAL A 225 -22.51 0.94 -18.10
N ASP A 226 -23.26 1.35 -19.12
CA ASP A 226 -22.74 1.48 -20.48
C ASP A 226 -21.75 2.63 -20.57
N ALA A 227 -22.03 3.78 -19.96
CA ALA A 227 -21.07 4.89 -19.86
C ALA A 227 -19.83 4.50 -19.02
N LEU A 228 -20.00 3.73 -17.95
CA LEU A 228 -18.90 3.29 -17.10
C LEU A 228 -17.95 2.35 -17.87
N VAL A 229 -18.47 1.35 -18.56
CA VAL A 229 -17.62 0.40 -19.31
C VAL A 229 -16.96 1.05 -20.55
N ALA A 230 -17.54 2.10 -21.10
CA ALA A 230 -16.91 2.88 -22.17
C ALA A 230 -15.63 3.62 -21.74
N LEU A 231 -15.40 3.77 -20.44
CA LEU A 231 -14.16 4.34 -19.88
C LEU A 231 -13.06 3.29 -19.66
N LEU A 232 -13.37 2.02 -19.80
CA LEU A 232 -12.45 0.93 -19.53
C LEU A 232 -11.59 0.58 -20.74
N ARG A 233 -10.33 0.22 -20.49
CA ARG A 233 -9.46 -0.38 -21.48
C ARG A 233 -9.93 -1.80 -21.83
N GLU A 234 -9.62 -2.31 -23.01
CA GLU A 234 -10.04 -3.64 -23.46
C GLU A 234 -9.56 -4.78 -22.53
N ASP A 235 -8.35 -4.63 -21.96
CA ASP A 235 -7.76 -5.56 -20.99
C ASP A 235 -7.90 -5.07 -19.55
N SER A 236 -8.85 -4.17 -19.27
CA SER A 236 -9.11 -3.67 -17.92
C SER A 236 -9.49 -4.79 -16.98
N THR A 237 -9.13 -4.64 -15.71
CA THR A 237 -9.42 -5.66 -14.69
C THR A 237 -10.30 -5.14 -13.56
N LEU A 238 -11.19 -6.00 -13.07
CA LEU A 238 -11.95 -5.78 -11.84
C LEU A 238 -11.67 -6.92 -10.87
N SER A 239 -11.29 -6.59 -9.65
CA SER A 239 -11.02 -7.57 -8.59
C SER A 239 -11.55 -7.11 -7.24
N MET A 240 -11.88 -8.07 -6.36
CA MET A 240 -12.54 -7.78 -5.08
C MET A 240 -11.99 -8.63 -3.93
N PRO A 241 -10.77 -8.38 -3.42
CA PRO A 241 -10.34 -9.04 -2.19
C PRO A 241 -11.39 -8.88 -1.07
N PRO A 242 -11.74 -9.94 -0.33
CA PRO A 242 -11.02 -11.20 -0.15
C PRO A 242 -11.36 -12.34 -1.13
N TYR A 243 -12.11 -12.08 -2.19
CA TYR A 243 -12.42 -13.08 -3.20
C TYR A 243 -11.27 -13.27 -4.19
N THR A 244 -11.06 -14.53 -4.63
CA THR A 244 -10.07 -14.87 -5.66
C THR A 244 -10.52 -14.49 -7.07
N LEU A 245 -11.83 -14.30 -7.27
CA LEU A 245 -12.41 -13.91 -8.55
C LEU A 245 -11.87 -12.55 -9.00
N TRP A 246 -11.44 -12.48 -10.24
CA TRP A 246 -11.20 -11.25 -10.97
C TRP A 246 -11.72 -11.39 -12.40
N LEU A 247 -12.12 -10.28 -12.99
CA LEU A 247 -12.74 -10.20 -14.31
C LEU A 247 -11.88 -9.35 -15.23
N GLU A 248 -11.86 -9.69 -16.51
CA GLU A 248 -11.11 -8.99 -17.54
C GLU A 248 -12.04 -8.46 -18.63
N GLY A 249 -11.82 -7.23 -18.99
CA GLY A 249 -12.46 -6.53 -20.11
C GLY A 249 -13.85 -5.96 -19.80
N PRO A 250 -14.25 -4.97 -20.61
CA PRO A 250 -15.50 -4.22 -20.44
C PRO A 250 -16.75 -5.11 -20.42
N ALA A 251 -16.77 -6.18 -21.23
CA ALA A 251 -17.94 -7.08 -21.31
C ALA A 251 -18.17 -7.84 -20.00
N ALA A 252 -17.11 -8.39 -19.39
CA ALA A 252 -17.20 -9.10 -18.11
C ALA A 252 -17.57 -8.13 -16.98
N VAL A 253 -16.97 -6.93 -16.95
CA VAL A 253 -17.31 -5.88 -15.98
C VAL A 253 -18.76 -5.43 -16.13
N ARG A 254 -19.27 -5.26 -17.35
CA ARG A 254 -20.68 -4.95 -17.63
C ARG A 254 -21.60 -6.04 -17.06
N GLY A 255 -21.30 -7.30 -17.38
CA GLY A 255 -22.05 -8.44 -16.86
C GLY A 255 -22.10 -8.47 -15.33
N TRP A 256 -20.97 -8.17 -14.68
CA TRP A 256 -20.92 -8.07 -13.23
C TRP A 256 -21.84 -6.99 -12.68
N PHE A 257 -21.75 -5.74 -13.16
CA PHE A 257 -22.58 -4.64 -12.65
C PHE A 257 -24.07 -4.84 -12.92
N LEU A 258 -24.45 -5.44 -14.04
CA LEU A 258 -25.86 -5.74 -14.35
C LEU A 258 -26.36 -7.01 -13.63
N GLY A 259 -25.46 -7.88 -13.18
CA GLY A 259 -25.75 -9.12 -12.46
C GLY A 259 -25.52 -9.00 -10.95
N ARG A 260 -24.52 -9.73 -10.44
CA ARG A 260 -24.18 -9.79 -8.99
C ARG A 260 -23.86 -8.44 -8.37
N GLY A 261 -23.29 -7.52 -9.14
CA GLY A 261 -22.95 -6.16 -8.71
C GLY A 261 -24.14 -5.20 -8.65
N ILE A 262 -25.35 -5.60 -9.05
CA ILE A 262 -26.53 -4.72 -9.10
C ILE A 262 -26.83 -4.03 -7.76
N GLY A 263 -26.46 -4.63 -6.64
CA GLY A 263 -26.59 -4.04 -5.31
C GLY A 263 -25.69 -2.83 -5.07
N CYS A 264 -24.83 -2.46 -6.02
CA CYS A 264 -24.07 -1.20 -6.00
C CYS A 264 -24.88 0.01 -6.50
N ARG A 265 -26.08 -0.21 -7.07
CA ARG A 265 -26.94 0.88 -7.53
C ARG A 265 -27.30 1.82 -6.38
N GLY A 266 -27.16 3.12 -6.61
CA GLY A 266 -27.40 4.15 -5.60
C GLY A 266 -26.26 4.33 -4.61
N SER A 267 -25.11 3.68 -4.80
CA SER A 267 -23.93 3.92 -3.98
C SER A 267 -23.40 5.35 -4.16
N ARG A 268 -22.78 5.87 -3.08
CA ARG A 268 -22.00 7.11 -3.10
C ARG A 268 -20.51 6.80 -3.07
N LEU A 269 -19.73 7.56 -3.83
CA LEU A 269 -18.27 7.54 -3.81
C LEU A 269 -17.74 8.76 -3.09
N VAL A 270 -16.94 8.56 -2.06
CA VAL A 270 -16.23 9.62 -1.33
C VAL A 270 -14.75 9.54 -1.70
N PRO A 271 -14.18 10.61 -2.28
CA PRO A 271 -12.80 10.59 -2.73
C PRO A 271 -11.82 10.47 -1.55
N THR A 272 -10.74 9.73 -1.77
CA THR A 272 -9.61 9.59 -0.86
C THR A 272 -8.33 9.28 -1.63
N GLU A 273 -7.19 9.21 -0.95
CA GLU A 273 -5.90 8.83 -1.54
C GLU A 273 -5.38 7.57 -0.85
N ALA A 274 -5.16 6.53 -1.63
CA ALA A 274 -4.63 5.28 -1.11
C ALA A 274 -3.71 4.59 -2.12
N SER A 275 -2.63 4.01 -1.63
CA SER A 275 -1.70 3.21 -2.43
C SER A 275 -1.14 3.94 -3.65
N GLY A 276 -0.84 5.23 -3.49
CA GLY A 276 -0.31 6.09 -4.55
C GLY A 276 -1.24 6.29 -5.75
N SER A 277 -2.52 5.99 -5.59
CA SER A 277 -3.53 5.96 -6.66
C SER A 277 -4.76 6.77 -6.27
N ILE A 278 -5.61 7.04 -7.25
CA ILE A 278 -6.93 7.62 -7.02
C ILE A 278 -7.80 6.55 -6.36
N ALA A 279 -8.46 6.92 -5.27
CA ALA A 279 -9.27 5.98 -4.53
C ALA A 279 -10.59 6.60 -4.04
N PHE A 280 -11.58 5.74 -3.75
CA PHE A 280 -12.89 6.14 -3.26
C PHE A 280 -13.38 5.18 -2.19
N GLY A 281 -13.87 5.73 -1.07
CA GLY A 281 -14.75 4.98 -0.20
C GLY A 281 -16.11 4.83 -0.88
N GLN A 282 -16.52 3.61 -1.15
CA GLN A 282 -17.84 3.30 -1.68
C GLN A 282 -18.82 3.00 -0.55
N TYR A 283 -19.99 3.62 -0.60
CA TYR A 283 -21.05 3.44 0.38
C TYR A 283 -22.35 3.05 -0.32
N LYS A 284 -22.94 1.92 0.08
CA LYS A 284 -24.22 1.46 -0.44
C LYS A 284 -25.41 2.03 0.35
N PRO A 285 -26.58 2.21 -0.26
CA PRO A 285 -27.79 2.55 0.46
C PRO A 285 -28.06 1.57 1.60
N ALA A 286 -28.38 2.06 2.78
CA ALA A 286 -28.71 1.26 3.96
C ALA A 286 -30.22 1.24 4.20
N ALA A 287 -30.75 0.09 4.69
CA ALA A 287 -32.18 -0.11 4.90
C ALA A 287 -32.79 0.88 5.92
N ASP A 288 -31.99 1.38 6.86
CA ASP A 288 -32.38 2.33 7.90
C ASP A 288 -32.14 3.81 7.50
N GLY A 289 -31.90 4.04 6.21
CA GLY A 289 -31.57 5.34 5.64
C GLY A 289 -30.07 5.65 5.67
N GLY A 290 -29.65 6.65 4.85
CA GLY A 290 -28.23 6.95 4.66
C GLY A 290 -27.48 5.87 3.86
N HIS A 291 -26.16 5.78 4.05
CA HIS A 291 -25.33 4.84 3.31
C HIS A 291 -24.32 4.17 4.25
N ALA A 292 -24.08 2.88 4.06
CA ALA A 292 -23.11 2.08 4.81
C ALA A 292 -21.85 1.81 3.95
N ALA A 293 -20.67 1.83 4.56
CA ALA A 293 -19.41 1.49 3.93
C ALA A 293 -19.48 0.09 3.29
N TRP A 294 -18.95 -0.04 2.08
CA TRP A 294 -19.00 -1.28 1.32
C TRP A 294 -17.65 -1.73 0.79
N SER A 295 -16.91 -0.84 0.16
CA SER A 295 -15.57 -1.14 -0.35
C SER A 295 -14.70 0.12 -0.43
N LEU A 296 -13.38 -0.06 -0.36
CA LEU A 296 -12.45 0.92 -0.88
C LEU A 296 -12.13 0.56 -2.33
N ILE A 297 -12.45 1.45 -3.26
CA ILE A 297 -12.09 1.31 -4.67
C ILE A 297 -10.75 1.99 -4.88
N VAL A 298 -9.78 1.27 -5.42
CA VAL A 298 -8.51 1.84 -5.91
C VAL A 298 -8.49 1.72 -7.42
N LEU A 299 -8.36 2.87 -8.10
CA LEU A 299 -8.32 2.96 -9.56
C LEU A 299 -6.89 3.10 -10.06
N ASP A 300 -6.54 2.32 -11.08
CA ASP A 300 -5.38 2.58 -11.92
C ASP A 300 -5.87 3.11 -13.26
N VAL A 301 -5.42 4.31 -13.62
CA VAL A 301 -5.86 5.02 -14.84
C VAL A 301 -4.65 5.50 -15.63
N ASP A 302 -4.80 5.59 -16.96
CA ASP A 302 -3.95 6.41 -17.81
C ASP A 302 -4.72 7.66 -18.28
N ASP A 303 -4.19 8.37 -19.27
CA ASP A 303 -4.82 9.60 -19.75
C ASP A 303 -6.12 9.35 -20.52
N GLU A 304 -6.38 8.14 -20.97
CA GLU A 304 -7.49 7.79 -21.86
C GLU A 304 -8.52 6.89 -21.21
N CYS A 305 -8.10 5.96 -20.32
CA CYS A 305 -8.98 4.92 -19.83
C CYS A 305 -8.60 4.38 -18.43
N VAL A 306 -9.55 3.68 -17.82
CA VAL A 306 -9.36 2.91 -16.58
C VAL A 306 -8.73 1.57 -16.89
N ARG A 307 -7.57 1.30 -16.29
CA ARG A 307 -6.81 0.04 -16.43
C ARG A 307 -7.23 -1.02 -15.45
N SER A 308 -7.49 -0.62 -14.21
CA SER A 308 -7.94 -1.58 -13.19
C SER A 308 -8.78 -0.92 -12.11
N MET A 309 -9.67 -1.72 -11.55
CA MET A 309 -10.51 -1.41 -10.40
C MET A 309 -10.32 -2.51 -9.35
N THR A 310 -9.70 -2.16 -8.22
CA THR A 310 -9.58 -3.09 -7.09
C THR A 310 -10.47 -2.63 -5.96
N HIS A 311 -11.45 -3.46 -5.58
CA HIS A 311 -12.41 -3.19 -4.52
C HIS A 311 -12.04 -3.96 -3.26
N PHE A 312 -11.52 -3.30 -2.24
CA PHE A 312 -11.20 -3.92 -0.95
C PHE A 312 -12.45 -3.90 -0.06
N LEU A 313 -12.95 -5.09 0.29
CA LEU A 313 -14.21 -5.23 1.03
C LEU A 313 -14.06 -5.24 2.56
N ASP A 314 -12.84 -5.34 3.08
CA ASP A 314 -12.54 -5.25 4.53
C ASP A 314 -12.59 -3.79 5.01
N VAL A 315 -13.79 -3.19 4.92
CA VAL A 315 -13.98 -1.76 5.22
C VAL A 315 -13.78 -1.44 6.71
N GLU A 316 -14.07 -2.37 7.60
CA GLU A 316 -13.89 -2.17 9.04
C GLU A 316 -12.42 -1.94 9.42
N THR A 317 -11.51 -2.55 8.67
CA THR A 317 -10.07 -2.33 8.86
C THR A 317 -9.53 -1.17 8.04
N VAL A 318 -10.01 -0.99 6.80
CA VAL A 318 -9.42 -0.04 5.85
C VAL A 318 -9.93 1.38 6.06
N PHE A 319 -11.24 1.58 6.26
CA PHE A 319 -11.84 2.91 6.35
C PHE A 319 -11.31 3.76 7.51
N PRO A 320 -11.18 3.20 8.76
CA PRO A 320 -10.60 3.98 9.86
C PRO A 320 -9.17 4.45 9.62
N GLN A 321 -8.40 3.73 8.79
CA GLN A 321 -7.03 4.13 8.45
C GLN A 321 -6.98 5.31 7.47
N LEU A 322 -8.08 5.54 6.73
CA LEU A 322 -8.25 6.59 5.72
C LEU A 322 -9.12 7.75 6.24
N ASP A 323 -9.42 7.77 7.54
CA ASP A 323 -10.35 8.74 8.16
C ASP A 323 -11.74 8.77 7.47
N LEU A 324 -12.13 7.63 6.88
CA LEU A 324 -13.45 7.45 6.28
C LEU A 324 -14.44 6.90 7.30
N PRO A 325 -15.63 7.50 7.46
CA PRO A 325 -16.63 6.97 8.38
C PRO A 325 -17.22 5.65 7.85
N LEU A 326 -17.63 4.74 8.74
CA LEU A 326 -18.32 3.51 8.33
C LEU A 326 -19.77 3.75 7.87
N ARG A 327 -20.33 4.95 8.11
CA ARG A 327 -21.67 5.35 7.68
C ARG A 327 -21.70 6.83 7.26
N LEU A 328 -22.45 7.11 6.21
CA LEU A 328 -22.81 8.47 5.81
C LEU A 328 -24.28 8.74 6.20
N PRO A 329 -24.58 9.96 6.66
CA PRO A 329 -25.96 10.36 6.94
C PRO A 329 -26.80 10.38 5.65
N SER A 330 -28.12 10.47 5.83
CA SER A 330 -29.11 10.59 4.75
C SER A 330 -28.95 11.87 3.99
#